data_589c8d613e7ae5fd4d7148084875b084
#
_entry.id   589c8d613e7ae5fd4d7148084875b084
#
_cell.length_a   1.000
_cell.length_b   1.000
_cell.length_c   1.000
_cell.angle_alpha   90.00
_cell.angle_beta   90.00
_cell.angle_gamma   90.00
#
_symmetry.space_group_name_H-M   'P 1'
#
loop_
_entity.id
_entity.type
_entity.pdbx_description
1 polymer ?
#
loop_
_entity_poly.entity_id
_entity_poly.type
_entity_poly.pdbx_seq_one_letter_code
_entity_poly.pdbx_strand_id
1 'polypeptide(L)'
;MKLVCFADTHGYSFSLPDGDVLIFAGDFSSFGTEEEAIKFVERLRRFKHKYKIVVAGNHDRIFENEPDNAKKIFSDIIYLQDSSVVIEGYIFYGTPWSREFNRWAFNLPEEKLKEKFSLIPSKIDVLITHAPPFSICDKDMYGNNLGEKPLLEKVKKTEFKYHIFGHIHQGYGKKIINKKTFLNVSLVDDRYRLVNQPVVVEL
;
A
#
# COMPACT_ATOMS: atom_id res chain seq x y z
N MET A 1 16.28 10.66 3.78
CA MET A 1 16.10 9.23 3.40
C MET A 1 15.16 9.17 2.22
N LYS A 2 15.62 8.60 1.10
CA LYS A 2 14.90 8.56 -0.17
C LYS A 2 13.96 7.34 -0.23
N LEU A 3 12.65 7.59 -0.31
CA LEU A 3 11.61 6.56 -0.40
C LEU A 3 11.18 6.40 -1.86
N VAL A 4 11.10 5.16 -2.34
CA VAL A 4 10.59 4.79 -3.67
C VAL A 4 9.27 4.04 -3.46
N CYS A 5 8.16 4.62 -3.89
CA CYS A 5 6.81 4.18 -3.57
C CYS A 5 6.04 3.76 -4.83
N PHE A 6 5.40 2.60 -4.78
CA PHE A 6 4.58 2.07 -5.86
C PHE A 6 3.54 1.06 -5.35
N ALA A 7 2.52 0.78 -6.15
CA ALA A 7 1.44 -0.18 -5.87
C ALA A 7 0.85 -0.74 -7.17
N ASP A 8 -0.04 -1.72 -7.04
CA ASP A 8 -0.92 -2.22 -8.10
C ASP A 8 -0.12 -2.66 -9.33
N THR A 9 0.81 -3.60 -9.15
CA THR A 9 1.60 -4.15 -10.24
C THR A 9 0.91 -5.30 -10.97
N HIS A 10 -0.04 -6.00 -10.33
CA HIS A 10 -0.83 -7.09 -10.91
C HIS A 10 -0.02 -8.05 -11.81
N GLY A 11 1.18 -8.43 -11.32
CA GLY A 11 2.08 -9.34 -12.03
C GLY A 11 2.94 -8.69 -13.12
N TYR A 12 2.74 -7.42 -13.46
CA TYR A 12 3.57 -6.73 -14.45
C TYR A 12 5.01 -6.56 -14.01
N SER A 13 5.90 -6.51 -15.00
CA SER A 13 7.29 -6.11 -14.79
C SER A 13 7.38 -4.59 -14.66
N PHE A 14 8.20 -4.13 -13.73
CA PHE A 14 8.43 -2.72 -13.46
C PHE A 14 9.91 -2.43 -13.26
N SER A 15 10.31 -1.19 -13.45
CA SER A 15 11.61 -0.66 -13.10
C SER A 15 11.45 0.39 -12.01
N LEU A 16 12.42 0.46 -11.09
CA LEU A 16 12.39 1.39 -9.97
C LEU A 16 13.66 2.24 -9.97
N PRO A 17 13.57 3.53 -9.66
CA PRO A 17 14.74 4.36 -9.43
C PRO A 17 15.49 3.93 -8.16
N ASP A 18 16.75 4.32 -8.01
CA ASP A 18 17.53 4.08 -6.80
C ASP A 18 16.94 4.87 -5.61
N GLY A 19 17.03 4.28 -4.42
CA GLY A 19 16.57 4.86 -3.16
C GLY A 19 17.04 4.05 -1.95
N ASP A 20 16.71 4.53 -0.75
CA ASP A 20 17.08 3.88 0.50
C ASP A 20 16.03 2.86 0.93
N VAL A 21 14.75 3.23 0.84
CA VAL A 21 13.59 2.41 1.22
C VAL A 21 12.68 2.25 0.02
N LEU A 22 12.33 1.02 -0.26
CA LEU A 22 11.32 0.65 -1.23
C LEU A 22 10.01 0.39 -0.48
N ILE A 23 8.91 1.03 -0.89
CA ILE A 23 7.58 0.89 -0.29
C ILE A 23 6.60 0.40 -1.35
N PHE A 24 6.00 -0.75 -1.08
CA PHE A 24 4.94 -1.33 -1.90
C PHE A 24 3.61 -1.32 -1.15
N ALA A 25 2.58 -0.71 -1.75
CA ALA A 25 1.29 -0.49 -1.11
C ALA A 25 0.17 -1.39 -1.65
N GLY A 26 0.50 -2.65 -1.98
CA GLY A 26 -0.49 -3.70 -2.27
C GLY A 26 -0.73 -4.00 -3.75
N ASP A 27 -1.35 -5.15 -3.99
CA ASP A 27 -1.72 -5.70 -5.29
C ASP A 27 -0.53 -6.00 -6.21
N PHE A 28 0.42 -6.83 -5.70
CA PHE A 28 1.48 -7.36 -6.56
C PHE A 28 0.97 -8.45 -7.50
N SER A 29 -0.09 -9.15 -7.12
CA SER A 29 -0.64 -10.30 -7.84
C SER A 29 -1.97 -9.96 -8.54
N SER A 30 -2.38 -10.82 -9.47
CA SER A 30 -3.72 -10.80 -10.06
C SER A 30 -4.67 -11.77 -9.34
N PHE A 31 -4.14 -12.91 -8.87
CA PHE A 31 -4.93 -13.99 -8.28
C PHE A 31 -4.49 -14.37 -6.85
N GLY A 32 -3.37 -13.84 -6.38
CA GLY A 32 -2.83 -14.11 -5.05
C GLY A 32 -2.22 -15.48 -4.88
N THR A 33 -1.66 -16.05 -5.95
CA THR A 33 -1.03 -17.37 -5.94
C THR A 33 0.38 -17.35 -5.34
N GLU A 34 0.85 -18.51 -4.86
CA GLU A 34 2.21 -18.68 -4.40
C GLU A 34 3.25 -18.34 -5.48
N GLU A 35 2.99 -18.76 -6.72
CA GLU A 35 3.89 -18.50 -7.85
C GLU A 35 4.03 -16.99 -8.13
N GLU A 36 2.92 -16.23 -8.07
CA GLU A 36 2.95 -14.78 -8.22
C GLU A 36 3.76 -14.12 -7.08
N ALA A 37 3.59 -14.60 -5.85
CA ALA A 37 4.32 -14.11 -4.68
C ALA A 37 5.83 -14.36 -4.80
N ILE A 38 6.24 -15.57 -5.21
CA ILE A 38 7.66 -15.91 -5.43
C ILE A 38 8.25 -15.00 -6.51
N LYS A 39 7.60 -14.87 -7.68
CA LYS A 39 8.05 -14.00 -8.77
C LYS A 39 8.20 -12.54 -8.35
N PHE A 40 7.26 -12.04 -7.55
CA PHE A 40 7.32 -10.68 -7.03
C PHE A 40 8.50 -10.47 -6.09
N VAL A 41 8.70 -11.35 -5.11
CA VAL A 41 9.82 -11.25 -4.16
C VAL A 41 11.17 -11.40 -4.86
N GLU A 42 11.31 -12.35 -5.79
CA GLU A 42 12.54 -12.48 -6.60
C GLU A 42 12.86 -11.20 -7.37
N ARG A 43 11.85 -10.52 -7.87
CA ARG A 43 12.03 -9.22 -8.53
C ARG A 43 12.44 -8.14 -7.55
N LEU A 44 11.80 -8.05 -6.38
CA LEU A 44 12.19 -7.09 -5.34
C LEU A 44 13.64 -7.27 -4.90
N ARG A 45 14.13 -8.52 -4.82
CA ARG A 45 15.52 -8.84 -4.44
C ARG A 45 16.56 -8.27 -5.41
N ARG A 46 16.20 -8.03 -6.68
CA ARG A 46 17.12 -7.45 -7.68
C ARG A 46 17.40 -5.96 -7.46
N PHE A 47 16.52 -5.25 -6.74
CA PHE A 47 16.72 -3.83 -6.42
C PHE A 47 17.61 -3.66 -5.18
N LYS A 48 18.51 -2.66 -5.24
CA LYS A 48 19.56 -2.42 -4.22
C LYS A 48 19.07 -1.66 -2.98
N HIS A 49 17.77 -1.33 -2.89
CA HIS A 49 17.22 -0.63 -1.72
C HIS A 49 17.54 -1.40 -0.44
N LYS A 50 18.11 -0.70 0.55
CA LYS A 50 18.52 -1.30 1.84
C LYS A 50 17.35 -1.90 2.60
N TYR A 51 16.18 -1.23 2.54
CA TYR A 51 14.96 -1.68 3.17
C TYR A 51 13.85 -1.84 2.14
N LYS A 52 13.05 -2.89 2.28
CA LYS A 52 11.90 -3.17 1.43
C LYS A 52 10.70 -3.44 2.31
N ILE A 53 9.69 -2.56 2.25
CA ILE A 53 8.45 -2.63 2.99
C ILE A 53 7.32 -3.01 2.03
N VAL A 54 6.51 -4.00 2.42
CA VAL A 54 5.34 -4.47 1.67
C VAL A 54 4.12 -4.45 2.57
N VAL A 55 3.03 -3.90 2.07
CA VAL A 55 1.68 -4.08 2.57
C VAL A 55 0.91 -4.84 1.50
N ALA A 56 0.07 -5.78 1.89
CA ALA A 56 -0.77 -6.53 0.94
C ALA A 56 -1.92 -5.67 0.41
N GLY A 57 -2.42 -6.02 -0.78
CA GLY A 57 -3.67 -5.51 -1.32
C GLY A 57 -4.74 -6.60 -1.39
N ASN A 58 -5.89 -6.25 -1.93
CA ASN A 58 -7.03 -7.18 -1.98
C ASN A 58 -6.83 -8.32 -2.98
N HIS A 59 -5.93 -8.21 -3.94
CA HIS A 59 -5.56 -9.32 -4.81
C HIS A 59 -4.54 -10.27 -4.18
N ASP A 60 -3.85 -9.89 -3.12
CA ASP A 60 -2.74 -10.63 -2.51
C ASP A 60 -3.21 -11.70 -1.52
N ARG A 61 -4.08 -12.61 -1.99
CA ARG A 61 -4.80 -13.63 -1.21
C ARG A 61 -3.90 -14.57 -0.43
N ILE A 62 -2.66 -14.78 -0.85
CA ILE A 62 -1.71 -15.68 -0.18
C ILE A 62 -1.49 -15.30 1.29
N PHE A 63 -1.55 -14.00 1.63
CA PHE A 63 -1.36 -13.55 3.01
C PHE A 63 -2.54 -13.91 3.94
N GLU A 64 -3.76 -14.06 3.40
CA GLU A 64 -4.91 -14.54 4.17
C GLU A 64 -5.04 -16.07 4.14
N ASN A 65 -4.88 -16.68 2.94
CA ASN A 65 -5.14 -18.09 2.73
C ASN A 65 -4.00 -18.98 3.25
N GLU A 66 -2.76 -18.51 3.14
CA GLU A 66 -1.54 -19.26 3.44
C GLU A 66 -0.52 -18.40 4.20
N PRO A 67 -0.86 -17.82 5.36
CA PRO A 67 -0.03 -16.83 6.05
C PRO A 67 1.37 -17.35 6.41
N ASP A 68 1.51 -18.61 6.77
CA ASP A 68 2.81 -19.21 7.10
C ASP A 68 3.68 -19.39 5.85
N ASN A 69 3.09 -19.71 4.71
CA ASN A 69 3.79 -19.80 3.43
C ASN A 69 4.20 -18.41 2.95
N ALA A 70 3.29 -17.44 2.98
CA ALA A 70 3.60 -16.04 2.67
C ALA A 70 4.77 -15.53 3.52
N LYS A 71 4.77 -15.79 4.84
CA LYS A 71 5.86 -15.41 5.75
C LYS A 71 7.21 -16.01 5.35
N LYS A 72 7.25 -17.24 4.85
CA LYS A 72 8.49 -17.86 4.35
C LYS A 72 8.99 -17.20 3.08
N ILE A 73 8.10 -16.96 2.12
CA ILE A 73 8.42 -16.33 0.84
C ILE A 73 8.96 -14.91 1.04
N PHE A 74 8.33 -14.13 1.93
CA PHE A 74 8.69 -12.74 2.25
C PHE A 74 9.69 -12.62 3.41
N SER A 75 10.42 -13.66 3.79
CA SER A 75 11.25 -13.72 5.00
C SER A 75 12.34 -12.64 5.11
N ASP A 76 12.82 -12.11 3.99
CA ASP A 76 13.80 -11.03 3.87
C ASP A 76 13.19 -9.67 3.50
N ILE A 77 11.86 -9.58 3.48
CA ILE A 77 11.06 -8.39 3.20
C ILE A 77 10.31 -7.99 4.47
N ILE A 78 10.24 -6.71 4.76
CA ILE A 78 9.45 -6.18 5.88
C ILE A 78 7.98 -6.15 5.47
N TYR A 79 7.21 -7.17 5.86
CA TYR A 79 5.76 -7.19 5.67
C TYR A 79 5.05 -6.53 6.84
N LEU A 80 4.15 -5.58 6.55
CA LEU A 80 3.37 -4.89 7.56
C LEU A 80 1.87 -5.17 7.40
N GLN A 81 1.27 -5.68 8.47
CA GLN A 81 -0.17 -5.86 8.62
C GLN A 81 -0.57 -5.46 10.04
N ASP A 82 -1.28 -4.36 10.18
CA ASP A 82 -1.67 -3.74 11.46
C ASP A 82 -0.47 -3.59 12.41
N SER A 83 0.69 -3.25 11.85
CA SER A 83 1.97 -3.24 12.56
C SER A 83 2.89 -2.12 12.09
N SER A 84 3.91 -1.83 12.88
CA SER A 84 4.92 -0.82 12.57
C SER A 84 6.33 -1.38 12.59
N VAL A 85 7.21 -0.68 11.88
CA VAL A 85 8.65 -0.86 11.93
C VAL A 85 9.36 0.49 12.09
N VAL A 86 10.47 0.50 12.82
CA VAL A 86 11.33 1.69 12.93
C VAL A 86 12.55 1.48 12.06
N ILE A 87 12.78 2.39 11.12
CA ILE A 87 13.93 2.39 10.21
C ILE A 87 14.65 3.73 10.34
N GLU A 88 15.90 3.70 10.80
CA GLU A 88 16.76 4.90 10.96
C GLU A 88 16.07 6.03 11.77
N GLY A 89 15.26 5.65 12.78
CA GLY A 89 14.54 6.57 13.65
C GLY A 89 13.15 6.99 13.16
N TYR A 90 12.75 6.65 11.94
CA TYR A 90 11.42 6.92 11.39
C TYR A 90 10.47 5.74 11.58
N ILE A 91 9.22 6.03 11.93
CA ILE A 91 8.16 5.03 12.18
C ILE A 91 7.31 4.87 10.92
N PHE A 92 7.30 3.65 10.38
CA PHE A 92 6.43 3.22 9.29
C PHE A 92 5.33 2.32 9.86
N TYR A 93 4.08 2.56 9.50
CA TYR A 93 2.95 1.70 9.86
C TYR A 93 2.23 1.24 8.61
N GLY A 94 1.89 -0.07 8.54
CA GLY A 94 1.21 -0.69 7.41
C GLY A 94 -0.07 -1.41 7.79
N THR A 95 -1.12 -1.29 6.93
CA THR A 95 -2.41 -1.96 7.10
C THR A 95 -3.09 -2.19 5.73
N PRO A 96 -3.58 -3.41 5.41
CA PRO A 96 -4.05 -3.76 4.06
C PRO A 96 -5.53 -3.53 3.82
N TRP A 97 -6.34 -3.30 4.87
CA TRP A 97 -7.79 -3.42 4.84
C TRP A 97 -8.50 -2.45 3.90
N SER A 98 -9.53 -2.95 3.22
CA SER A 98 -10.45 -2.21 2.37
C SER A 98 -11.89 -2.69 2.58
N ARG A 99 -12.88 -1.92 2.07
CA ARG A 99 -14.29 -2.31 2.14
C ARG A 99 -14.56 -3.59 1.37
N GLU A 100 -15.62 -4.28 1.74
CA GLU A 100 -16.10 -5.46 1.05
C GLU A 100 -16.44 -5.16 -0.42
N PHE A 101 -15.78 -5.91 -1.29
CA PHE A 101 -16.02 -5.91 -2.73
C PHE A 101 -15.60 -7.27 -3.32
N ASN A 102 -16.52 -7.93 -4.04
CA ASN A 102 -16.26 -9.17 -4.80
C ASN A 102 -15.57 -10.32 -4.02
N ARG A 103 -15.67 -10.36 -2.69
CA ARG A 103 -15.01 -11.36 -1.83
C ARG A 103 -13.49 -11.46 -2.05
N TRP A 104 -12.84 -10.33 -2.25
CA TRP A 104 -11.38 -10.23 -2.30
C TRP A 104 -10.76 -10.34 -0.91
N ALA A 105 -9.43 -10.52 -0.84
CA ALA A 105 -8.70 -10.56 0.41
C ALA A 105 -8.77 -9.20 1.15
N PHE A 106 -8.54 -9.20 2.46
CA PHE A 106 -8.49 -8.01 3.32
C PHE A 106 -9.73 -7.12 3.23
N ASN A 107 -10.86 -7.70 2.86
CA ASN A 107 -12.13 -6.99 2.77
C ASN A 107 -12.95 -7.14 4.05
N LEU A 108 -13.43 -6.01 4.58
CA LEU A 108 -14.21 -5.95 5.81
C LEU A 108 -15.39 -4.99 5.69
N PRO A 109 -16.50 -5.24 6.42
CA PRO A 109 -17.59 -4.27 6.57
C PRO A 109 -17.10 -3.02 7.32
N GLU A 110 -17.77 -1.89 7.13
CA GLU A 110 -17.35 -0.58 7.63
C GLU A 110 -17.05 -0.57 9.13
N GLU A 111 -17.88 -1.27 9.95
CA GLU A 111 -17.67 -1.32 11.40
C GLU A 111 -16.33 -2.01 11.77
N LYS A 112 -15.98 -3.07 11.06
CA LYS A 112 -14.70 -3.76 11.25
C LYS A 112 -13.51 -2.94 10.73
N LEU A 113 -13.70 -2.17 9.65
CA LEU A 113 -12.69 -1.21 9.19
C LEU A 113 -12.40 -0.13 10.22
N LYS A 114 -13.43 0.37 10.95
CA LYS A 114 -13.22 1.30 12.08
C LYS A 114 -12.34 0.69 13.16
N GLU A 115 -12.61 -0.57 13.55
CA GLU A 115 -11.79 -1.30 14.53
C GLU A 115 -10.33 -1.40 14.04
N LYS A 116 -10.11 -1.84 12.79
CA LYS A 116 -8.77 -2.00 12.19
C LYS A 116 -8.02 -0.68 12.09
N PHE A 117 -8.63 0.35 11.54
CA PHE A 117 -7.96 1.65 11.44
C PHE A 117 -7.77 2.34 12.79
N SER A 118 -8.53 1.97 13.84
CA SER A 118 -8.28 2.48 15.18
C SER A 118 -6.89 2.10 15.73
N LEU A 119 -6.32 0.98 15.25
CA LEU A 119 -4.99 0.48 15.62
C LEU A 119 -3.84 1.35 15.10
N ILE A 120 -4.06 2.16 14.07
CA ILE A 120 -3.05 3.10 13.56
C ILE A 120 -2.62 4.02 14.72
N PRO A 121 -1.33 4.13 15.06
CA PRO A 121 -0.86 5.02 16.11
C PRO A 121 -1.21 6.48 15.85
N SER A 122 -1.29 7.30 16.89
CA SER A 122 -1.57 8.74 16.75
C SER A 122 -0.43 9.53 16.13
N LYS A 123 0.80 9.01 16.20
CA LYS A 123 2.00 9.63 15.63
C LYS A 123 2.90 8.59 14.97
N ILE A 124 3.19 8.80 13.70
CA ILE A 124 4.06 8.00 12.84
C ILE A 124 4.70 8.93 11.80
N ASP A 125 5.67 8.48 11.02
CA ASP A 125 6.24 9.29 9.94
C ASP A 125 5.61 8.94 8.60
N VAL A 126 5.41 7.64 8.33
CA VAL A 126 4.83 7.12 7.09
C VAL A 126 3.71 6.12 7.39
N LEU A 127 2.52 6.43 6.89
CA LEU A 127 1.41 5.50 6.84
C LEU A 127 1.36 4.83 5.48
N ILE A 128 1.19 3.52 5.46
CA ILE A 128 1.05 2.72 4.24
C ILE A 128 -0.27 1.96 4.34
N THR A 129 -1.21 2.23 3.45
CA THR A 129 -2.45 1.46 3.33
C THR A 129 -2.60 0.98 1.90
N HIS A 130 -3.38 -0.09 1.66
CA HIS A 130 -3.71 -0.40 0.27
C HIS A 130 -4.78 0.57 -0.24
N ALA A 131 -5.92 0.66 0.45
CA ALA A 131 -7.01 1.55 0.08
C ALA A 131 -6.72 3.03 0.42
N PRO A 132 -7.21 3.99 -0.39
CA PRO A 132 -7.14 5.42 -0.12
C PRO A 132 -8.12 5.85 0.98
N PRO A 133 -7.88 6.96 1.70
CA PRO A 133 -8.90 7.60 2.51
C PRO A 133 -9.93 8.31 1.61
N PHE A 134 -11.20 8.33 2.02
CA PHE A 134 -12.30 8.92 1.27
C PHE A 134 -12.00 10.38 0.84
N SER A 135 -12.31 10.74 -0.41
CA SER A 135 -12.12 12.05 -1.05
C SER A 135 -10.66 12.50 -1.21
N ILE A 136 -9.70 11.57 -1.09
CA ILE A 136 -8.27 11.87 -1.25
C ILE A 136 -7.64 10.91 -2.26
N CYS A 137 -7.42 11.35 -3.49
CA CYS A 137 -6.82 10.56 -4.58
C CYS A 137 -7.54 9.20 -4.76
N ASP A 138 -8.88 9.21 -4.74
CA ASP A 138 -9.73 8.02 -4.66
C ASP A 138 -10.87 8.02 -5.69
N LYS A 139 -10.79 8.89 -6.70
CA LYS A 139 -11.83 8.97 -7.73
C LYS A 139 -11.67 7.88 -8.77
N ASP A 140 -12.81 7.24 -9.10
CA ASP A 140 -12.92 6.37 -10.26
C ASP A 140 -13.04 7.17 -11.58
N MET A 141 -13.16 6.46 -12.70
CA MET A 141 -13.34 7.06 -14.03
C MET A 141 -14.65 7.87 -14.19
N TYR A 142 -15.62 7.68 -13.31
CA TYR A 142 -16.91 8.39 -13.30
C TYR A 142 -16.90 9.58 -12.33
N GLY A 143 -15.81 9.81 -11.60
CA GLY A 143 -15.67 10.88 -10.61
C GLY A 143 -16.20 10.55 -9.22
N ASN A 144 -16.62 9.29 -8.96
CA ASN A 144 -17.07 8.86 -7.65
C ASN A 144 -15.88 8.68 -6.70
N ASN A 145 -16.05 9.07 -5.44
CA ASN A 145 -15.05 8.79 -4.41
C ASN A 145 -15.25 7.35 -3.89
N LEU A 146 -14.20 6.53 -3.99
CA LEU A 146 -14.20 5.12 -3.59
C LEU A 146 -13.35 4.81 -2.36
N GLY A 147 -12.71 5.81 -1.75
CA GLY A 147 -11.88 5.64 -0.56
C GLY A 147 -12.65 5.31 0.72
N GLU A 148 -11.90 4.99 1.78
CA GLU A 148 -12.44 4.53 3.04
C GLU A 148 -12.77 5.68 3.99
N LYS A 149 -14.07 5.81 4.36
CA LYS A 149 -14.53 6.84 5.31
C LYS A 149 -13.92 6.67 6.71
N PRO A 150 -13.87 5.46 7.28
CA PRO A 150 -13.21 5.24 8.57
C PRO A 150 -11.72 5.60 8.56
N LEU A 151 -11.03 5.35 7.44
CA LEU A 151 -9.64 5.73 7.29
C LEU A 151 -9.47 7.27 7.23
N LEU A 152 -10.38 7.97 6.53
CA LEU A 152 -10.38 9.43 6.52
C LEU A 152 -10.48 10.02 7.93
N GLU A 153 -11.40 9.50 8.75
CA GLU A 153 -11.57 9.96 10.14
C GLU A 153 -10.33 9.69 10.99
N LYS A 154 -9.64 8.59 10.75
CA LYS A 154 -8.40 8.25 11.45
C LYS A 154 -7.23 9.14 11.01
N VAL A 155 -7.00 9.32 9.72
CA VAL A 155 -5.87 10.12 9.22
C VAL A 155 -5.97 11.60 9.56
N LYS A 156 -7.19 12.14 9.76
CA LYS A 156 -7.38 13.50 10.30
C LYS A 156 -6.72 13.67 11.68
N LYS A 157 -6.80 12.63 12.51
CA LYS A 157 -6.33 12.62 13.92
C LYS A 157 -4.91 12.09 14.10
N THR A 158 -4.31 11.50 13.05
CA THR A 158 -2.95 10.92 13.09
C THR A 158 -1.93 11.95 12.59
N GLU A 159 -0.82 12.12 13.28
CA GLU A 159 0.33 12.91 12.81
C GLU A 159 1.20 12.03 11.92
N PHE A 160 1.45 12.47 10.68
CA PHE A 160 2.39 11.84 9.74
C PHE A 160 2.85 12.83 8.67
N LYS A 161 3.96 12.50 8.00
CA LYS A 161 4.46 13.25 6.85
C LYS A 161 3.89 12.72 5.53
N TYR A 162 3.89 11.39 5.37
CA TYR A 162 3.41 10.72 4.15
C TYR A 162 2.35 9.67 4.45
N HIS A 163 1.31 9.62 3.62
CA HIS A 163 0.38 8.51 3.51
C HIS A 163 0.44 7.97 2.07
N ILE A 164 0.86 6.71 1.92
CA ILE A 164 1.13 6.03 0.65
C ILE A 164 0.10 4.93 0.47
N PHE A 165 -0.56 4.89 -0.69
CA PHE A 165 -1.62 3.93 -1.00
C PHE A 165 -1.76 3.71 -2.51
N GLY A 166 -2.62 2.74 -2.93
CA GLY A 166 -2.96 2.42 -4.31
C GLY A 166 -4.45 2.16 -4.48
N HIS A 167 -4.82 0.96 -4.97
CA HIS A 167 -6.17 0.40 -5.08
C HIS A 167 -7.10 1.11 -6.06
N ILE A 168 -7.28 2.41 -5.96
CA ILE A 168 -8.10 3.17 -6.90
C ILE A 168 -7.16 3.75 -7.96
N HIS A 169 -6.99 3.00 -9.05
CA HIS A 169 -5.97 3.22 -10.07
C HIS A 169 -6.06 4.62 -10.70
N GLN A 170 -7.29 5.11 -10.97
CA GLN A 170 -7.54 6.44 -11.52
C GLN A 170 -7.17 7.57 -10.56
N GLY A 171 -7.01 7.24 -9.27
CA GLY A 171 -6.62 8.18 -8.22
C GLY A 171 -5.13 8.53 -8.22
N TYR A 172 -4.29 7.89 -9.09
CA TYR A 172 -2.84 8.16 -9.11
C TYR A 172 -2.53 9.64 -9.03
N GLY A 173 -1.66 10.00 -8.08
CA GLY A 173 -1.28 11.40 -7.89
C GLY A 173 -0.99 11.77 -6.44
N LYS A 174 -0.86 13.07 -6.23
CA LYS A 174 -0.44 13.68 -4.96
C LYS A 174 -1.44 14.73 -4.49
N LYS A 175 -1.75 14.71 -3.19
CA LYS A 175 -2.54 15.77 -2.53
C LYS A 175 -1.86 16.17 -1.21
N ILE A 176 -1.80 17.46 -0.92
CA ILE A 176 -1.25 17.98 0.34
C ILE A 176 -2.38 18.63 1.13
N ILE A 177 -2.59 18.19 2.38
CA ILE A 177 -3.63 18.72 3.26
C ILE A 177 -2.99 18.90 4.65
N ASN A 178 -3.02 20.12 5.19
CA ASN A 178 -2.50 20.43 6.53
C ASN A 178 -1.08 19.86 6.80
N LYS A 179 -0.15 20.09 5.86
CA LYS A 179 1.25 19.60 5.88
C LYS A 179 1.41 18.07 5.76
N LYS A 180 0.33 17.30 5.63
CA LYS A 180 0.36 15.88 5.34
C LYS A 180 0.31 15.67 3.83
N THR A 181 1.18 14.81 3.32
CA THR A 181 1.24 14.46 1.90
C THR A 181 0.60 13.08 1.69
N PHE A 182 -0.39 13.03 0.82
CA PHE A 182 -1.09 11.82 0.41
C PHE A 182 -0.64 11.46 -1.01
N LEU A 183 -0.28 10.20 -1.23
CA LEU A 183 0.26 9.69 -2.48
C LEU A 183 -0.50 8.42 -2.89
N ASN A 184 -1.30 8.51 -3.95
CA ASN A 184 -1.74 7.32 -4.64
C ASN A 184 -0.66 6.95 -5.66
N VAL A 185 -0.06 5.77 -5.48
CA VAL A 185 1.14 5.32 -6.21
C VAL A 185 0.87 4.12 -7.11
N SER A 186 -0.39 3.92 -7.53
CA SER A 186 -0.80 2.86 -8.46
C SER A 186 -0.05 2.96 -9.79
N LEU A 187 0.59 1.88 -10.22
CA LEU A 187 1.32 1.86 -11.50
C LEU A 187 0.41 1.64 -12.71
N VAL A 188 -0.77 1.08 -12.51
CA VAL A 188 -1.70 0.76 -13.60
C VAL A 188 -2.90 1.71 -13.65
N ASP A 189 -3.56 1.74 -14.81
CA ASP A 189 -4.86 2.41 -14.99
C ASP A 189 -6.03 1.45 -14.72
N ASP A 190 -7.28 1.91 -14.92
CA ASP A 190 -8.52 1.14 -14.78
C ASP A 190 -8.63 -0.08 -15.71
N ARG A 191 -7.82 -0.11 -16.77
CA ARG A 191 -7.72 -1.24 -17.70
C ARG A 191 -6.51 -2.13 -17.40
N TYR A 192 -5.92 -1.98 -16.22
CA TYR A 192 -4.72 -2.70 -15.80
C TYR A 192 -3.51 -2.50 -16.73
N ARG A 193 -3.42 -1.38 -17.45
CA ARG A 193 -2.25 -1.05 -18.27
C ARG A 193 -1.24 -0.29 -17.42
N LEU A 194 0.03 -0.67 -17.52
CA LEU A 194 1.14 0.01 -16.86
C LEU A 194 1.37 1.39 -17.51
N VAL A 195 0.91 2.46 -16.87
CA VAL A 195 0.92 3.83 -17.42
C VAL A 195 1.59 4.85 -16.49
N ASN A 196 1.69 4.55 -15.20
CA ASN A 196 2.22 5.47 -14.21
C ASN A 196 3.66 5.09 -13.82
N GLN A 197 4.34 6.01 -13.15
CA GLN A 197 5.72 5.84 -12.68
C GLN A 197 5.75 5.72 -11.15
N PRO A 198 6.75 5.00 -10.57
CA PRO A 198 6.99 5.02 -9.13
C PRO A 198 7.20 6.45 -8.62
N VAL A 199 6.67 6.75 -7.46
CA VAL A 199 6.80 8.08 -6.84
C VAL A 199 7.99 8.09 -5.89
N VAL A 200 8.84 9.10 -6.01
CA VAL A 200 10.01 9.28 -5.14
C VAL A 200 9.78 10.48 -4.22
N VAL A 201 9.98 10.28 -2.92
CA VAL A 201 9.89 11.34 -1.91
C VAL A 201 11.00 11.24 -0.88
N GLU A 202 11.23 12.30 -0.11
CA GLU A 202 12.27 12.37 0.91
C GLU A 202 11.68 12.56 2.32
N LEU A 203 12.15 11.72 3.27
CA LEU A 203 11.95 11.88 4.71
C LEU A 203 13.01 12.77 5.33
#